data_682a32909abd69d7cc732fd0a9666dcf
#
_entry.id   682a32909abd69d7cc732fd0a9666dcf
#
_cell.length_a   1.000
_cell.length_b   1.000
_cell.length_c   1.000
_cell.angle_alpha   90.00
_cell.angle_beta   90.00
_cell.angle_gamma   90.00
#
_symmetry.space_group_name_H-M   'P 1'
#
loop_
_entity.id
_entity.type
_entity.pdbx_description
1 polymer ?
#
loop_
_entity_poly.entity_id
_entity_poly.type
_entity_poly.pdbx_seq_one_letter_code
_entity_poly.pdbx_strand_id
1 'polypeptide(L)'
;ASLYGNERGVGQGITDAVAANVVKREDIFVTTKVWNDAQETAATRESVQASLERLGLDYVDLVLVHWPVEKQGTFGQCFDTLLELKREGLIRSVGVANFYPEVLDQLSEVPVVNQIELHPQFPQDEQVVDDRRRGIVTQAWSPLGRAKYFEGSPIAEIADRLGKTPAQVAIRWHLQRGIVAIPKSGTPSRIKEEK
;
A
#
# COMPACT_ATOMS: atom_id res chain seq x y z
N ALA A 1 3.67 -4.52 6.36
CA ALA A 1 3.94 -3.59 7.47
C ALA A 1 4.30 -4.34 8.74
N SER A 2 5.18 -3.78 9.55
CA SER A 2 5.60 -4.37 10.83
C SER A 2 4.43 -4.74 11.73
N LEU A 3 3.39 -3.90 11.75
CA LEU A 3 2.14 -4.14 12.49
C LEU A 3 1.48 -5.50 12.19
N TYR A 4 1.59 -6.01 10.96
CA TYR A 4 0.90 -7.26 10.57
C TYR A 4 1.67 -8.53 10.97
N GLY A 5 2.90 -8.40 11.44
CA GLY A 5 3.73 -9.51 11.90
C GLY A 5 4.08 -10.56 10.82
N ASN A 6 3.90 -10.24 9.55
CA ASN A 6 4.03 -11.20 8.45
C ASN A 6 5.25 -10.97 7.52
N GLU A 7 6.12 -10.01 7.83
CA GLU A 7 7.25 -9.64 6.96
C GLU A 7 8.22 -10.82 6.73
N ARG A 8 8.48 -11.66 7.75
CA ARG A 8 9.31 -12.87 7.59
C ARG A 8 8.72 -13.84 6.57
N GLY A 9 7.40 -14.05 6.61
CA GLY A 9 6.72 -14.93 5.65
C GLY A 9 6.72 -14.37 4.23
N VAL A 10 6.57 -13.05 4.09
CA VAL A 10 6.69 -12.37 2.79
C VAL A 10 8.12 -12.50 2.25
N GLY A 11 9.13 -12.23 3.08
CA GLY A 11 10.53 -12.37 2.71
C GLY A 11 10.89 -13.79 2.28
N GLN A 12 10.42 -14.81 3.02
CA GLN A 12 10.62 -16.20 2.64
C GLN A 12 10.00 -16.53 1.29
N GLY A 13 8.73 -16.08 1.05
CA GLY A 13 8.08 -16.30 -0.24
C GLY A 13 8.79 -15.63 -1.42
N ILE A 14 9.36 -14.43 -1.21
CA ILE A 14 10.20 -13.76 -2.22
C ILE A 14 11.48 -14.57 -2.48
N THR A 15 12.18 -14.99 -1.43
CA THR A 15 13.41 -15.77 -1.52
C THR A 15 13.17 -17.07 -2.28
N ASP A 16 12.10 -17.79 -1.93
CA ASP A 16 11.74 -19.06 -2.58
C ASP A 16 11.42 -18.88 -4.07
N ALA A 17 10.66 -17.84 -4.42
CA ALA A 17 10.31 -17.55 -5.80
C ALA A 17 11.52 -17.15 -6.66
N VAL A 18 12.46 -16.38 -6.10
CA VAL A 18 13.71 -16.00 -6.76
C VAL A 18 14.62 -17.21 -6.91
N ALA A 19 14.79 -18.03 -5.87
CA ALA A 19 15.60 -19.25 -5.91
C ALA A 19 15.07 -20.28 -6.92
N ALA A 20 13.75 -20.35 -7.08
CA ALA A 20 13.09 -21.20 -8.08
C ALA A 20 13.09 -20.62 -9.51
N ASN A 21 13.73 -19.46 -9.74
CA ASN A 21 13.72 -18.72 -11.01
C ASN A 21 12.32 -18.39 -11.56
N VAL A 22 11.32 -18.26 -10.69
CA VAL A 22 9.96 -17.86 -11.07
C VAL A 22 9.91 -16.36 -11.38
N VAL A 23 10.71 -15.56 -10.66
CA VAL A 23 10.76 -14.11 -10.80
C VAL A 23 12.14 -13.63 -10.32
N LYS A 24 12.59 -12.46 -10.81
CA LYS A 24 13.77 -11.79 -10.25
C LYS A 24 13.37 -10.82 -9.17
N ARG A 25 14.27 -10.51 -8.21
CA ARG A 25 14.00 -9.51 -7.16
C ARG A 25 13.62 -8.15 -7.75
N GLU A 26 14.24 -7.75 -8.84
CA GLU A 26 14.00 -6.48 -9.52
C GLU A 26 12.61 -6.35 -10.15
N ASP A 27 11.94 -7.47 -10.41
CA ASP A 27 10.58 -7.52 -10.97
C ASP A 27 9.49 -7.53 -9.89
N ILE A 28 9.88 -7.56 -8.60
CA ILE A 28 8.95 -7.56 -7.47
C ILE A 28 8.95 -6.18 -6.82
N PHE A 29 7.76 -5.60 -6.66
CA PHE A 29 7.56 -4.33 -5.96
C PHE A 29 7.15 -4.59 -4.51
N VAL A 30 8.08 -4.38 -3.57
CA VAL A 30 7.87 -4.64 -2.14
C VAL A 30 7.53 -3.36 -1.40
N THR A 31 6.39 -3.37 -0.70
CA THR A 31 5.94 -2.24 0.11
C THR A 31 5.87 -2.62 1.58
N THR A 32 6.41 -1.78 2.45
CA THR A 32 6.17 -1.86 3.90
C THR A 32 5.78 -0.49 4.46
N LYS A 33 5.52 -0.41 5.76
CA LYS A 33 5.05 0.82 6.43
C LYS A 33 5.70 0.98 7.79
N VAL A 34 5.97 2.22 8.16
CA VAL A 34 6.34 2.61 9.53
C VAL A 34 5.06 2.81 10.34
N TRP A 35 4.97 2.13 11.48
CA TRP A 35 3.81 2.26 12.36
C TRP A 35 3.89 3.53 13.21
N ASN A 36 2.79 3.89 13.83
CA ASN A 36 2.57 5.16 14.52
C ASN A 36 3.50 5.40 15.72
N ASP A 37 3.96 4.34 16.37
CA ASP A 37 4.88 4.40 17.51
C ASP A 37 6.36 4.58 17.16
N ALA A 38 6.67 4.54 15.85
CA ALA A 38 8.04 4.61 15.33
C ALA A 38 8.25 5.81 14.39
N GLN A 39 7.55 6.93 14.62
CA GLN A 39 7.60 8.11 13.73
C GLN A 39 8.69 9.14 14.10
N GLU A 40 9.37 9.00 15.21
CA GLU A 40 10.55 9.80 15.50
C GLU A 40 11.74 9.36 14.66
N THR A 41 12.69 10.26 14.37
CA THR A 41 13.80 10.02 13.45
C THR A 41 14.57 8.72 13.75
N ALA A 42 15.02 8.51 14.98
CA ALA A 42 15.76 7.30 15.36
C ALA A 42 14.89 6.04 15.23
N ALA A 43 13.66 6.09 15.75
CA ALA A 43 12.72 4.98 15.71
C ALA A 43 12.28 4.62 14.27
N THR A 44 12.16 5.60 13.37
CA THR A 44 11.89 5.38 11.95
C THR A 44 13.03 4.59 11.30
N ARG A 45 14.30 4.98 11.54
CA ARG A 45 15.47 4.26 11.02
C ARG A 45 15.52 2.81 11.52
N GLU A 46 15.35 2.61 12.82
CA GLU A 46 15.30 1.27 13.44
C GLU A 46 14.16 0.43 12.87
N SER A 47 12.98 1.01 12.69
CA SER A 47 11.81 0.32 12.12
C SER A 47 12.04 -0.14 10.69
N VAL A 48 12.65 0.68 9.85
CA VAL A 48 12.98 0.32 8.45
C VAL A 48 14.05 -0.76 8.42
N GLN A 49 15.13 -0.61 9.19
CA GLN A 49 16.20 -1.61 9.29
C GLN A 49 15.65 -2.97 9.74
N ALA A 50 14.84 -2.99 10.79
CA ALA A 50 14.21 -4.20 11.29
C ALA A 50 13.22 -4.83 10.26
N SER A 51 12.57 -4.01 9.43
CA SER A 51 11.73 -4.51 8.33
C SER A 51 12.58 -5.17 7.25
N LEU A 52 13.69 -4.57 6.85
CA LEU A 52 14.64 -5.16 5.89
C LEU A 52 15.18 -6.51 6.39
N GLU A 53 15.59 -6.58 7.66
CA GLU A 53 16.06 -7.81 8.29
C GLU A 53 14.98 -8.91 8.30
N ARG A 54 13.74 -8.56 8.66
CA ARG A 54 12.63 -9.53 8.66
C ARG A 54 12.24 -10.00 7.27
N LEU A 55 12.35 -9.12 6.27
CA LEU A 55 12.12 -9.43 4.86
C LEU A 55 13.31 -10.18 4.23
N GLY A 56 14.52 -10.09 4.81
CA GLY A 56 15.74 -10.63 4.22
C GLY A 56 16.12 -9.92 2.92
N LEU A 57 15.92 -8.59 2.85
CA LEU A 57 16.15 -7.78 1.66
C LEU A 57 17.12 -6.64 1.96
N ASP A 58 17.94 -6.29 0.97
CA ASP A 58 18.87 -5.14 1.04
C ASP A 58 18.13 -3.81 0.83
N TYR A 59 17.00 -3.82 0.13
CA TYR A 59 16.16 -2.65 -0.11
C TYR A 59 14.68 -3.03 -0.26
N VAL A 60 13.81 -2.05 -0.06
CA VAL A 60 12.38 -2.13 -0.42
C VAL A 60 12.02 -1.06 -1.46
N ASP A 61 10.98 -1.32 -2.24
CA ASP A 61 10.58 -0.44 -3.33
C ASP A 61 9.77 0.76 -2.84
N LEU A 62 8.98 0.57 -1.76
CA LEU A 62 8.17 1.63 -1.18
C LEU A 62 8.05 1.48 0.33
N VAL A 63 8.25 2.57 1.05
CA VAL A 63 7.89 2.69 2.48
C VAL A 63 6.87 3.79 2.65
N LEU A 64 5.81 3.52 3.41
CA LEU A 64 4.76 4.46 3.72
C LEU A 64 4.79 4.87 5.20
N VAL A 65 4.57 6.14 5.49
CA VAL A 65 4.07 6.56 6.81
C VAL A 65 2.64 6.03 6.95
N HIS A 66 2.36 5.20 7.97
CA HIS A 66 1.12 4.42 8.01
C HIS A 66 -0.13 5.28 8.32
N TRP A 67 0.01 6.27 9.20
CA TRP A 67 -1.00 7.28 9.55
C TRP A 67 -0.30 8.58 9.94
N PRO A 68 -0.90 9.73 9.73
CA PRO A 68 -0.29 10.99 10.16
C PRO A 68 -0.23 11.14 11.68
N VAL A 69 -1.23 10.64 12.40
CA VAL A 69 -1.39 10.80 13.86
C VAL A 69 -1.03 12.24 14.29
N GLU A 70 -1.74 13.20 13.76
CA GLU A 70 -1.44 14.64 13.87
C GLU A 70 -1.17 15.10 15.33
N LYS A 71 -1.86 14.50 16.31
CA LYS A 71 -1.64 14.81 17.74
C LYS A 71 -0.23 14.48 18.25
N GLN A 72 0.48 13.57 17.59
CA GLN A 72 1.88 13.26 17.93
C GLN A 72 2.85 14.27 17.30
N GLY A 73 2.49 14.87 16.17
CA GLY A 73 3.32 15.87 15.49
C GLY A 73 4.60 15.31 14.85
N THR A 74 4.73 13.98 14.72
CA THR A 74 5.99 13.31 14.31
C THR A 74 5.97 12.78 12.88
N PHE A 75 4.83 12.80 12.21
CA PHE A 75 4.71 12.24 10.85
C PHE A 75 5.63 12.94 9.81
N GLY A 76 5.86 14.25 9.96
CA GLY A 76 6.79 14.99 9.12
C GLY A 76 8.23 14.51 9.31
N GLN A 77 8.67 14.33 10.57
CA GLN A 77 9.99 13.77 10.88
C GLN A 77 10.15 12.35 10.30
N CYS A 78 9.12 11.52 10.42
CA CYS A 78 9.10 10.19 9.81
C CYS A 78 9.29 10.28 8.30
N PHE A 79 8.52 11.13 7.63
CA PHE A 79 8.59 11.30 6.17
C PHE A 79 9.98 11.78 5.73
N ASP A 80 10.55 12.80 6.40
CA ASP A 80 11.88 13.32 6.10
C ASP A 80 12.97 12.26 6.32
N THR A 81 12.86 11.46 7.38
CA THR A 81 13.77 10.34 7.64
C THR A 81 13.69 9.27 6.55
N LEU A 82 12.47 8.97 6.04
CA LEU A 82 12.32 8.05 4.91
C LEU A 82 12.97 8.62 3.63
N LEU A 83 12.91 9.93 3.40
CA LEU A 83 13.63 10.56 2.28
C LEU A 83 15.16 10.45 2.42
N GLU A 84 15.71 10.54 3.63
CA GLU A 84 17.13 10.28 3.88
C GLU A 84 17.50 8.82 3.57
N LEU A 85 16.72 7.85 4.07
CA LEU A 85 16.92 6.42 3.80
C LEU A 85 16.80 6.07 2.31
N LYS A 86 15.99 6.82 1.56
CA LYS A 86 15.96 6.74 0.10
C LYS A 86 17.27 7.20 -0.52
N ARG A 87 17.87 8.30 -0.04
CA ARG A 87 19.18 8.77 -0.53
C ARG A 87 20.31 7.79 -0.18
N GLU A 88 20.16 7.06 0.92
CA GLU A 88 21.08 5.98 1.34
C GLU A 88 20.90 4.68 0.54
N GLY A 89 19.85 4.56 -0.29
CA GLY A 89 19.60 3.40 -1.16
C GLY A 89 18.81 2.26 -0.52
N LEU A 90 18.36 2.40 0.73
CA LEU A 90 17.57 1.38 1.44
C LEU A 90 16.10 1.36 0.99
N ILE A 91 15.63 2.46 0.44
CA ILE A 91 14.25 2.66 -0.04
C ILE A 91 14.30 3.26 -1.45
N ARG A 92 13.51 2.75 -2.39
CA ARG A 92 13.40 3.33 -3.74
C ARG A 92 12.41 4.49 -3.82
N SER A 93 11.30 4.40 -3.08
CA SER A 93 10.21 5.38 -3.11
C SER A 93 9.62 5.60 -1.72
N VAL A 94 9.20 6.82 -1.44
CA VAL A 94 8.58 7.20 -0.17
C VAL A 94 7.16 7.68 -0.43
N GLY A 95 6.22 7.18 0.35
CA GLY A 95 4.83 7.57 0.29
C GLY A 95 4.18 7.66 1.67
N VAL A 96 2.89 7.82 1.66
CA VAL A 96 2.08 7.96 2.88
C VAL A 96 0.83 7.09 2.80
N ALA A 97 0.17 6.89 3.93
CA ALA A 97 -1.14 6.27 3.96
C ALA A 97 -2.09 7.05 4.88
N ASN A 98 -3.32 7.24 4.40
CA ASN A 98 -4.38 7.96 5.12
C ASN A 98 -4.11 9.46 5.33
N PHE A 99 -3.42 10.08 4.40
CA PHE A 99 -3.16 11.52 4.41
C PHE A 99 -4.19 12.25 3.55
N TYR A 100 -4.84 13.24 4.12
CA TYR A 100 -5.78 14.13 3.43
C TYR A 100 -5.11 15.45 3.07
N PRO A 101 -5.72 16.33 2.25
CA PRO A 101 -5.05 17.50 1.67
C PRO A 101 -4.32 18.38 2.68
N GLU A 102 -4.95 18.67 3.82
CA GLU A 102 -4.40 19.56 4.86
C GLU A 102 -3.15 18.96 5.53
N VAL A 103 -3.04 17.63 5.53
CA VAL A 103 -1.88 16.93 6.09
C VAL A 103 -0.79 16.75 5.03
N LEU A 104 -1.18 16.49 3.77
CA LEU A 104 -0.25 16.44 2.64
C LEU A 104 0.49 17.78 2.45
N ASP A 105 -0.18 18.92 2.70
CA ASP A 105 0.40 20.26 2.59
C ASP A 105 1.50 20.54 3.65
N GLN A 106 1.59 19.72 4.69
CA GLN A 106 2.60 19.85 5.74
C GLN A 106 3.89 19.05 5.47
N LEU A 107 3.91 18.24 4.42
CA LEU A 107 5.08 17.45 4.06
C LEU A 107 6.13 18.30 3.32
N SER A 108 7.41 18.00 3.53
CA SER A 108 8.56 18.69 2.91
C SER A 108 8.69 18.45 1.41
N GLU A 109 8.22 17.28 0.94
CA GLU A 109 8.18 16.89 -0.47
C GLU A 109 6.86 16.19 -0.79
N VAL A 110 6.49 16.12 -2.07
CA VAL A 110 5.29 15.39 -2.51
C VAL A 110 5.57 13.88 -2.44
N PRO A 111 4.74 13.09 -1.71
CA PRO A 111 4.89 11.64 -1.67
C PRO A 111 4.52 11.03 -3.03
N VAL A 112 5.16 9.91 -3.40
CA VAL A 112 4.84 9.25 -4.68
C VAL A 112 3.53 8.48 -4.65
N VAL A 113 3.10 8.04 -3.47
CA VAL A 113 1.87 7.26 -3.24
C VAL A 113 1.15 7.79 -2.01
N ASN A 114 -0.17 7.89 -2.11
CA ASN A 114 -1.07 7.98 -0.96
C ASN A 114 -1.97 6.74 -0.93
N GLN A 115 -1.83 5.91 0.10
CA GLN A 115 -2.60 4.67 0.24
C GLN A 115 -3.78 4.91 1.19
N ILE A 116 -5.00 4.92 0.68
CA ILE A 116 -6.23 5.26 1.43
C ILE A 116 -7.23 4.11 1.40
N GLU A 117 -8.19 4.09 2.34
CA GLU A 117 -9.36 3.23 2.21
C GLU A 117 -10.17 3.68 0.99
N LEU A 118 -10.33 2.76 0.04
CA LEU A 118 -11.09 3.10 -1.15
C LEU A 118 -11.70 1.84 -1.75
N HIS A 119 -13.01 1.88 -1.98
CA HIS A 119 -13.78 0.80 -2.59
C HIS A 119 -15.09 1.38 -3.16
N PRO A 120 -15.89 0.64 -3.96
CA PRO A 120 -17.09 1.18 -4.59
C PRO A 120 -18.12 1.84 -3.67
N GLN A 121 -18.21 1.43 -2.40
CA GLN A 121 -19.07 2.10 -1.41
C GLN A 121 -18.40 3.31 -0.72
N PHE A 122 -17.10 3.47 -0.89
CA PHE A 122 -16.34 4.60 -0.36
C PHE A 122 -15.33 5.09 -1.42
N PRO A 123 -15.80 5.75 -2.49
CA PRO A 123 -15.01 6.01 -3.68
C PRO A 123 -13.98 7.13 -3.54
N GLN A 124 -14.09 7.98 -2.53
CA GLN A 124 -13.15 9.07 -2.20
C GLN A 124 -12.78 9.95 -3.41
N ASP A 125 -13.74 10.35 -4.22
CA ASP A 125 -13.52 11.03 -5.49
C ASP A 125 -12.72 12.33 -5.34
N GLU A 126 -12.99 13.12 -4.31
CA GLU A 126 -12.28 14.37 -4.03
C GLU A 126 -10.80 14.10 -3.71
N GLN A 127 -10.51 13.11 -2.87
CA GLN A 127 -9.13 12.74 -2.55
C GLN A 127 -8.38 12.21 -3.77
N VAL A 128 -9.03 11.37 -4.60
CA VAL A 128 -8.42 10.85 -5.84
C VAL A 128 -8.09 11.99 -6.82
N VAL A 129 -8.96 12.99 -6.91
CA VAL A 129 -8.72 14.18 -7.74
C VAL A 129 -7.57 15.02 -7.18
N ASP A 130 -7.50 15.20 -5.85
CA ASP A 130 -6.42 15.95 -5.22
C ASP A 130 -5.07 15.25 -5.37
N ASP A 131 -5.00 13.95 -5.07
CA ASP A 131 -3.81 13.13 -5.29
C ASP A 131 -3.30 13.26 -6.73
N ARG A 132 -4.19 13.10 -7.71
CA ARG A 132 -3.84 13.22 -9.14
C ARG A 132 -3.31 14.61 -9.50
N ARG A 133 -3.91 15.67 -8.96
CA ARG A 133 -3.46 17.06 -9.18
C ARG A 133 -2.05 17.29 -8.64
N ARG A 134 -1.69 16.63 -7.54
CA ARG A 134 -0.36 16.68 -6.93
C ARG A 134 0.65 15.77 -7.62
N GLY A 135 0.24 14.91 -8.55
CA GLY A 135 1.09 13.87 -9.15
C GLY A 135 1.30 12.65 -8.23
N ILE A 136 0.44 12.45 -7.25
CA ILE A 136 0.46 11.34 -6.31
C ILE A 136 -0.34 10.16 -6.89
N VAL A 137 0.21 8.95 -6.80
CA VAL A 137 -0.53 7.73 -7.15
C VAL A 137 -1.44 7.32 -6.00
N THR A 138 -2.73 7.27 -6.25
CA THR A 138 -3.69 6.74 -5.26
C THR A 138 -3.62 5.21 -5.24
N GLN A 139 -3.45 4.63 -4.05
CA GLN A 139 -3.48 3.19 -3.82
C GLN A 139 -4.60 2.85 -2.83
N ALA A 140 -5.43 1.85 -3.17
CA ALA A 140 -6.60 1.48 -2.39
C ALA A 140 -6.28 0.33 -1.41
N TRP A 141 -6.34 0.58 -0.09
CA TRP A 141 -6.44 -0.50 0.87
C TRP A 141 -7.92 -0.88 1.10
N SER A 142 -8.16 -2.12 1.52
CA SER A 142 -9.51 -2.72 1.57
C SER A 142 -10.31 -2.55 0.27
N PRO A 143 -9.73 -2.79 -0.92
CA PRO A 143 -10.38 -2.48 -2.20
C PRO A 143 -11.69 -3.26 -2.42
N LEU A 144 -11.88 -4.35 -1.69
CA LEU A 144 -13.09 -5.18 -1.73
C LEU A 144 -14.10 -4.84 -0.61
N GLY A 145 -13.85 -3.77 0.20
CA GLY A 145 -14.73 -3.39 1.32
C GLY A 145 -15.04 -4.54 2.27
N ARG A 146 -14.10 -5.49 2.41
CA ARG A 146 -14.25 -6.75 3.16
C ARG A 146 -15.43 -7.62 2.65
N ALA A 147 -15.81 -7.46 1.38
CA ALA A 147 -16.95 -8.13 0.72
C ALA A 147 -18.32 -7.89 1.38
N LYS A 148 -18.46 -6.91 2.26
CA LYS A 148 -19.70 -6.64 3.01
C LYS A 148 -20.85 -6.09 2.17
N TYR A 149 -20.55 -5.63 0.96
CA TYR A 149 -21.52 -4.97 0.07
C TYR A 149 -21.74 -5.72 -1.25
N PHE A 150 -21.29 -6.96 -1.38
CA PHE A 150 -21.41 -7.66 -2.66
C PHE A 150 -22.84 -8.19 -2.87
N GLU A 151 -23.42 -8.80 -1.84
CA GLU A 151 -24.76 -9.39 -1.92
C GLU A 151 -25.82 -8.32 -2.21
N GLY A 152 -26.66 -8.56 -3.21
CA GLY A 152 -27.74 -7.65 -3.60
C GLY A 152 -27.30 -6.29 -4.13
N SER A 153 -26.05 -6.15 -4.54
CA SER A 153 -25.48 -4.87 -5.01
C SER A 153 -25.35 -4.81 -6.53
N PRO A 154 -25.25 -3.60 -7.11
CA PRO A 154 -24.93 -3.45 -8.54
C PRO A 154 -23.64 -4.18 -8.96
N ILE A 155 -22.69 -4.38 -8.04
CA ILE A 155 -21.47 -5.15 -8.29
C ILE A 155 -21.81 -6.63 -8.55
N ALA A 156 -22.70 -7.22 -7.76
CA ALA A 156 -23.15 -8.60 -7.97
C ALA A 156 -23.90 -8.75 -9.29
N GLU A 157 -24.82 -7.83 -9.61
CA GLU A 157 -25.55 -7.83 -10.87
C GLU A 157 -24.64 -7.74 -12.11
N ILE A 158 -23.60 -6.87 -12.02
CA ILE A 158 -22.60 -6.75 -13.09
C ILE A 158 -21.77 -8.04 -13.19
N ALA A 159 -21.39 -8.62 -12.06
CA ALA A 159 -20.62 -9.86 -12.00
C ALA A 159 -21.39 -11.01 -12.68
N ASP A 160 -22.65 -11.20 -12.33
CA ASP A 160 -23.53 -12.22 -12.92
C ASP A 160 -23.65 -12.03 -14.44
N ARG A 161 -23.92 -10.80 -14.89
CA ARG A 161 -24.03 -10.46 -16.32
C ARG A 161 -22.76 -10.75 -17.11
N LEU A 162 -21.59 -10.56 -16.48
CA LEU A 162 -20.27 -10.73 -17.12
C LEU A 162 -19.67 -12.13 -16.91
N GLY A 163 -20.30 -13.01 -16.13
CA GLY A 163 -19.74 -14.30 -15.73
C GLY A 163 -18.45 -14.15 -14.93
N LYS A 164 -18.36 -13.12 -14.07
CA LYS A 164 -17.20 -12.80 -13.22
C LYS A 164 -17.59 -12.86 -11.75
N THR A 165 -16.58 -12.85 -10.87
CA THR A 165 -16.85 -12.70 -9.44
C THR A 165 -17.03 -11.22 -9.07
N PRO A 166 -17.79 -10.90 -8.01
CA PRO A 166 -17.89 -9.53 -7.50
C PRO A 166 -16.54 -8.91 -7.15
N ALA A 167 -15.58 -9.71 -6.69
CA ALA A 167 -14.21 -9.28 -6.41
C ALA A 167 -13.50 -8.80 -7.69
N GLN A 168 -13.60 -9.57 -8.78
CA GLN A 168 -13.02 -9.19 -10.08
C GLN A 168 -13.64 -7.89 -10.61
N VAL A 169 -14.94 -7.71 -10.47
CA VAL A 169 -15.63 -6.46 -10.87
C VAL A 169 -15.13 -5.28 -10.04
N ALA A 170 -15.03 -5.45 -8.72
CA ALA A 170 -14.53 -4.40 -7.82
C ALA A 170 -13.07 -4.02 -8.14
N ILE A 171 -12.19 -5.00 -8.37
CA ILE A 171 -10.80 -4.74 -8.77
C ILE A 171 -10.76 -4.01 -10.11
N ARG A 172 -11.53 -4.46 -11.10
CA ARG A 172 -11.60 -3.81 -12.40
C ARG A 172 -12.07 -2.36 -12.32
N TRP A 173 -13.01 -2.05 -11.44
CA TRP A 173 -13.47 -0.68 -11.19
C TRP A 173 -12.34 0.23 -10.72
N HIS A 174 -11.44 -0.24 -9.82
CA HIS A 174 -10.26 0.53 -9.41
C HIS A 174 -9.33 0.79 -10.59
N LEU A 175 -9.00 -0.25 -11.36
CA LEU A 175 -8.08 -0.15 -12.49
C LEU A 175 -8.57 0.82 -13.56
N GLN A 176 -9.89 0.82 -13.86
CA GLN A 176 -10.49 1.76 -14.81
C GLN A 176 -10.42 3.22 -14.34
N ARG A 177 -10.30 3.45 -13.04
CA ARG A 177 -10.12 4.77 -12.44
C ARG A 177 -8.65 5.18 -12.29
N GLY A 178 -7.71 4.32 -12.71
CA GLY A 178 -6.27 4.55 -12.55
C GLY A 178 -5.79 4.40 -11.10
N ILE A 179 -6.53 3.65 -10.28
CA ILE A 179 -6.23 3.41 -8.85
C ILE A 179 -5.57 2.05 -8.71
N VAL A 180 -4.48 1.98 -7.96
CA VAL A 180 -3.79 0.73 -7.63
C VAL A 180 -4.55 0.02 -6.50
N ALA A 181 -5.13 -1.15 -6.76
CA ALA A 181 -5.79 -1.95 -5.75
C ALA A 181 -4.81 -2.94 -5.12
N ILE A 182 -4.86 -3.09 -3.79
CA ILE A 182 -4.05 -4.07 -3.04
C ILE A 182 -4.96 -5.08 -2.31
N PRO A 183 -5.64 -5.97 -3.04
CA PRO A 183 -6.47 -6.99 -2.44
C PRO A 183 -5.62 -7.96 -1.62
N LYS A 184 -6.20 -8.53 -0.57
CA LYS A 184 -5.59 -9.57 0.26
C LYS A 184 -6.45 -10.83 0.22
N SER A 185 -5.85 -11.96 -0.12
CA SER A 185 -6.48 -13.27 0.04
C SER A 185 -5.55 -14.24 0.77
N GLY A 186 -6.14 -15.11 1.59
CA GLY A 186 -5.46 -16.26 2.19
C GLY A 186 -5.89 -17.58 1.53
N THR A 187 -6.74 -17.53 0.50
CA THR A 187 -7.28 -18.71 -0.20
C THR A 187 -6.59 -18.85 -1.56
N PRO A 188 -5.84 -19.94 -1.82
CA PRO A 188 -5.08 -20.09 -3.08
C PRO A 188 -5.90 -19.99 -4.35
N SER A 189 -7.15 -20.48 -4.37
CA SER A 189 -8.03 -20.34 -5.53
C SER A 189 -8.36 -18.87 -5.82
N ARG A 190 -8.70 -18.08 -4.79
CA ARG A 190 -9.02 -16.66 -4.95
C ARG A 190 -7.81 -15.84 -5.42
N ILE A 191 -6.60 -16.17 -4.97
CA ILE A 191 -5.37 -15.51 -5.45
C ILE A 191 -5.20 -15.72 -6.97
N LYS A 192 -5.61 -16.88 -7.50
CA LYS A 192 -5.58 -17.15 -8.94
C LYS A 192 -6.67 -16.41 -9.71
N GLU A 193 -7.83 -16.15 -9.08
CA GLU A 193 -8.96 -15.44 -9.68
C GLU A 193 -8.72 -13.92 -9.78
N GLU A 194 -7.85 -13.37 -8.94
CA GLU A 194 -7.52 -11.94 -8.90
C GLU A 194 -6.48 -11.50 -9.96
N LYS A 195 -6.05 -12.42 -10.83
CA LYS A 195 -5.11 -12.16 -11.94
C LYS A 195 -5.81 -11.57 -13.17
#